data_837927fafb5bfeaa3108136ccd7d244b
#
_entry.id   837927fafb5bfeaa3108136ccd7d244b
#
_cell.length_a   1.000
_cell.length_b   1.000
_cell.length_c   1.000
_cell.angle_alpha   90.00
_cell.angle_beta   90.00
_cell.angle_gamma   90.00
#
_symmetry.space_group_name_H-M   'P 1'
#
loop_
_entity.id
_entity.type
_entity.pdbx_description
1 polymer ?
#
loop_
_entity_poly.entity_id
_entity_poly.type
_entity_poly.pdbx_seq_one_letter_code
_entity_poly.pdbx_strand_id
1 'polypeptide(L)'
;MGELDQLTRVMRDSNELWRMGEPRMALELLDESIAEAIRQKKDQWVQVLCRHAALISESVGDLPRAKEYNEQALVHGPDNPMALYGLAKALHDQGETELAQQYAAKCKEAVVRSGSEIYQGVLDLIAKRWPELMGR
;
A
#
# COMPACT_ATOMS: atom_id res chain seq x y z
N MET A 1 -21.07 -18.66 1.34
CA MET A 1 -20.35 -17.43 1.06
C MET A 1 -18.85 -17.69 1.12
N GLY A 2 -18.14 -17.27 0.10
CA GLY A 2 -16.71 -17.55 -0.01
C GLY A 2 -15.84 -16.54 0.71
N GLU A 3 -14.55 -16.85 0.78
CA GLU A 3 -13.55 -16.00 1.39
C GLU A 3 -13.46 -14.63 0.72
N LEU A 4 -13.61 -14.59 -0.61
CA LEU A 4 -13.59 -13.34 -1.37
C LEU A 4 -14.69 -12.39 -0.90
N ASP A 5 -15.84 -12.95 -0.50
CA ASP A 5 -16.93 -12.13 0.01
C ASP A 5 -16.57 -11.46 1.35
N GLN A 6 -15.78 -12.14 2.19
CA GLN A 6 -15.32 -11.56 3.45
C GLN A 6 -14.37 -10.39 3.21
N LEU A 7 -13.40 -10.56 2.30
CA LEU A 7 -12.47 -9.49 1.96
C LEU A 7 -13.22 -8.29 1.36
N THR A 8 -14.13 -8.54 0.42
CA THR A 8 -14.93 -7.50 -0.20
C THR A 8 -15.73 -6.73 0.85
N ARG A 9 -16.31 -7.44 1.82
CA ARG A 9 -17.10 -6.83 2.88
C ARG A 9 -16.25 -5.93 3.76
N VAL A 10 -15.08 -6.40 4.18
CA VAL A 10 -14.17 -5.59 5.00
C VAL A 10 -13.73 -4.33 4.25
N MET A 11 -13.38 -4.47 2.98
CA MET A 11 -12.98 -3.33 2.16
C MET A 11 -14.12 -2.32 2.03
N ARG A 12 -15.33 -2.80 1.78
CA ARG A 12 -16.49 -1.94 1.67
C ARG A 12 -16.79 -1.23 2.99
N ASP A 13 -16.82 -1.98 4.09
CA ASP A 13 -17.19 -1.43 5.39
C ASP A 13 -16.14 -0.43 5.89
N SER A 14 -14.86 -0.73 5.71
CA SER A 14 -13.80 0.20 6.10
C SER A 14 -13.83 1.47 5.26
N ASN A 15 -14.08 1.33 3.96
CA ASN A 15 -14.19 2.48 3.07
C ASN A 15 -15.38 3.36 3.44
N GLU A 16 -16.50 2.76 3.81
CA GLU A 16 -17.69 3.50 4.22
C GLU A 16 -17.45 4.26 5.52
N LEU A 17 -16.81 3.63 6.50
CA LEU A 17 -16.41 4.30 7.75
C LEU A 17 -15.51 5.50 7.46
N TRP A 18 -14.54 5.32 6.58
CA TRP A 18 -13.64 6.39 6.17
C TRP A 18 -14.43 7.57 5.56
N ARG A 19 -15.33 7.26 4.62
CA ARG A 19 -16.15 8.28 3.95
C ARG A 19 -17.09 9.01 4.90
N MET A 20 -17.51 8.35 5.99
CA MET A 20 -18.34 8.95 7.02
C MET A 20 -17.57 9.81 8.02
N GLY A 21 -16.26 9.93 7.83
CA GLY A 21 -15.42 10.71 8.74
C GLY A 21 -14.98 9.94 9.97
N GLU A 22 -14.96 8.62 9.89
CA GLU A 22 -14.56 7.74 10.98
C GLU A 22 -13.31 6.92 10.62
N PRO A 23 -12.18 7.59 10.32
CA PRO A 23 -10.97 6.87 9.88
C PRO A 23 -10.41 5.96 10.96
N ARG A 24 -10.52 6.34 12.23
CA ARG A 24 -10.05 5.52 13.34
C ARG A 24 -10.77 4.18 13.39
N MET A 25 -12.09 4.20 13.25
CA MET A 25 -12.89 2.98 13.25
C MET A 25 -12.58 2.12 12.02
N ALA A 26 -12.34 2.78 10.87
CA ALA A 26 -11.95 2.06 9.66
C ALA A 26 -10.62 1.34 9.86
N LEU A 27 -9.64 1.99 10.50
CA LEU A 27 -8.33 1.38 10.76
C LEU A 27 -8.43 0.26 11.80
N GLU A 28 -9.28 0.40 12.81
CA GLU A 28 -9.50 -0.68 13.78
C GLU A 28 -10.04 -1.94 13.10
N LEU A 29 -11.02 -1.76 12.20
CA LEU A 29 -11.57 -2.87 11.43
C LEU A 29 -10.50 -3.53 10.56
N LEU A 30 -9.69 -2.72 9.90
CA LEU A 30 -8.61 -3.22 9.04
C LEU A 30 -7.53 -3.94 9.85
N ASP A 31 -7.15 -3.40 11.02
CA ASP A 31 -6.15 -4.03 11.88
C ASP A 31 -6.61 -5.42 12.33
N GLU A 32 -7.87 -5.57 12.73
CA GLU A 32 -8.42 -6.87 13.10
C GLU A 32 -8.39 -7.84 11.92
N SER A 33 -8.76 -7.34 10.74
CA SER A 33 -8.80 -8.16 9.52
C SER A 33 -7.41 -8.56 9.06
N ILE A 34 -6.43 -7.67 9.19
CA ILE A 34 -5.03 -7.96 8.87
C ILE A 34 -4.51 -9.08 9.80
N ALA A 35 -4.77 -8.94 11.10
CA ALA A 35 -4.34 -9.95 12.06
C ALA A 35 -4.94 -11.32 11.74
N GLU A 36 -6.20 -11.36 11.36
CA GLU A 36 -6.86 -12.61 10.97
C GLU A 36 -6.28 -13.19 9.69
N ALA A 37 -6.00 -12.35 8.70
CA ALA A 37 -5.40 -12.79 7.44
C ALA A 37 -4.00 -13.36 7.67
N ILE A 38 -3.23 -12.78 8.60
CA ILE A 38 -1.91 -13.29 8.97
C ILE A 38 -2.04 -14.67 9.61
N ARG A 39 -2.98 -14.83 10.54
CA ARG A 39 -3.23 -16.13 11.18
C ARG A 39 -3.59 -17.21 10.17
N GLN A 40 -4.36 -16.85 9.15
CA GLN A 40 -4.80 -17.78 8.13
C GLN A 40 -3.79 -17.92 6.98
N LYS A 41 -2.64 -17.24 7.07
CA LYS A 41 -1.57 -17.29 6.06
C LYS A 41 -2.04 -16.87 4.67
N LYS A 42 -2.88 -15.86 4.62
CA LYS A 42 -3.41 -15.32 3.36
C LYS A 42 -2.64 -14.08 2.97
N ASP A 43 -1.42 -14.28 2.44
CA ASP A 43 -0.49 -13.19 2.15
C ASP A 43 -1.06 -12.11 1.23
N GLN A 44 -1.81 -12.49 0.20
CA GLN A 44 -2.39 -11.52 -0.70
C GLN A 44 -3.43 -10.63 -0.02
N TRP A 45 -4.20 -11.20 0.90
CA TRP A 45 -5.17 -10.42 1.67
C TRP A 45 -4.47 -9.42 2.58
N VAL A 46 -3.37 -9.84 3.21
CA VAL A 46 -2.58 -8.94 4.06
C VAL A 46 -2.11 -7.75 3.22
N GLN A 47 -1.59 -7.98 2.03
CA GLN A 47 -1.13 -6.92 1.14
C GLN A 47 -2.25 -5.93 0.80
N VAL A 48 -3.40 -6.42 0.40
CA VAL A 48 -4.54 -5.59 0.03
C VAL A 48 -5.03 -4.75 1.21
N LEU A 49 -5.20 -5.39 2.36
CA LEU A 49 -5.70 -4.72 3.57
C LEU A 49 -4.72 -3.68 4.08
N CYS A 50 -3.43 -4.01 4.11
CA CYS A 50 -2.40 -3.07 4.55
C CYS A 50 -2.31 -1.87 3.60
N ARG A 51 -2.43 -2.09 2.31
CA ARG A 51 -2.41 -1.01 1.33
C ARG A 51 -3.58 -0.05 1.54
N HIS A 52 -4.76 -0.60 1.79
CA HIS A 52 -5.95 0.21 2.07
C HIS A 52 -5.78 1.01 3.38
N ALA A 53 -5.25 0.34 4.41
CA ALA A 53 -4.99 1.01 5.69
C ALA A 53 -3.95 2.14 5.54
N ALA A 54 -2.93 1.93 4.69
CA ALA A 54 -1.94 2.95 4.40
C ALA A 54 -2.58 4.18 3.74
N LEU A 55 -3.49 3.98 2.80
CA LEU A 55 -4.18 5.08 2.14
C LEU A 55 -5.02 5.90 3.12
N ILE A 56 -5.73 5.23 4.02
CA ILE A 56 -6.52 5.92 5.04
C ILE A 56 -5.60 6.71 5.98
N SER A 57 -4.48 6.12 6.39
CA SER A 57 -3.50 6.79 7.25
C SER A 57 -2.91 8.03 6.58
N GLU A 58 -2.58 7.95 5.29
CA GLU A 58 -2.11 9.09 4.52
C GLU A 58 -3.15 10.20 4.49
N SER A 59 -4.42 9.84 4.31
CA SER A 59 -5.50 10.84 4.19
C SER A 59 -5.68 11.66 5.46
N VAL A 60 -5.33 11.12 6.61
CA VAL A 60 -5.41 11.83 7.89
C VAL A 60 -4.06 12.40 8.33
N GLY A 61 -3.05 12.31 7.47
CA GLY A 61 -1.74 12.89 7.75
C GLY A 61 -0.85 12.06 8.65
N ASP A 62 -1.22 10.82 8.95
CA ASP A 62 -0.41 9.93 9.79
C ASP A 62 0.59 9.17 8.91
N LEU A 63 1.63 9.87 8.48
CA LEU A 63 2.63 9.31 7.59
C LEU A 63 3.43 8.17 8.21
N PRO A 64 3.82 8.21 9.50
CA PRO A 64 4.50 7.08 10.12
C PRO A 64 3.67 5.81 10.10
N ARG A 65 2.37 5.90 10.36
CA ARG A 65 1.48 4.74 10.34
C ARG A 65 1.30 4.19 8.93
N ALA A 66 1.18 5.10 7.94
CA ALA A 66 1.11 4.69 6.55
C ALA A 66 2.36 3.93 6.13
N LYS A 67 3.52 4.38 6.56
CA LYS A 67 4.80 3.71 6.30
C LYS A 67 4.80 2.31 6.90
N GLU A 68 4.36 2.17 8.14
CA GLU A 68 4.31 0.85 8.81
C GLU A 68 3.40 -0.13 8.07
N TYR A 69 2.24 0.32 7.60
CA TYR A 69 1.34 -0.55 6.83
C TYR A 69 1.99 -0.99 5.52
N ASN A 70 2.67 -0.08 4.83
CA ASN A 70 3.35 -0.44 3.58
C ASN A 70 4.50 -1.41 3.83
N GLU A 71 5.24 -1.23 4.92
CA GLU A 71 6.30 -2.16 5.31
C GLU A 71 5.73 -3.55 5.61
N GLN A 72 4.60 -3.60 6.31
CA GLN A 72 3.93 -4.87 6.61
C GLN A 72 3.46 -5.56 5.34
N ALA A 73 2.91 -4.79 4.38
CA ALA A 73 2.52 -5.34 3.09
C ALA A 73 3.71 -5.99 2.38
N LEU A 74 4.89 -5.37 2.46
CA LEU A 74 6.09 -5.89 1.82
C LEU A 74 6.64 -7.14 2.49
N VAL A 75 6.39 -7.34 3.78
CA VAL A 75 6.74 -8.59 4.45
C VAL A 75 6.00 -9.76 3.81
N HIS A 76 4.76 -9.54 3.39
CA HIS A 76 3.91 -10.58 2.80
C HIS A 76 3.93 -10.60 1.27
N GLY A 77 4.51 -9.58 0.64
CA GLY A 77 4.66 -9.49 -0.80
C GLY A 77 5.79 -8.52 -1.15
N PRO A 78 7.07 -8.99 -1.13
CA PRO A 78 8.23 -8.09 -1.29
C PRO A 78 8.28 -7.34 -2.61
N ASP A 79 7.62 -7.86 -3.64
CA ASP A 79 7.61 -7.25 -4.97
C ASP A 79 6.29 -6.54 -5.28
N ASN A 80 5.46 -6.29 -4.27
CA ASN A 80 4.18 -5.61 -4.49
C ASN A 80 4.43 -4.16 -4.92
N PRO A 81 4.12 -3.80 -6.19
CA PRO A 81 4.44 -2.45 -6.70
C PRO A 81 3.74 -1.34 -5.93
N MET A 82 2.50 -1.56 -5.51
CA MET A 82 1.73 -0.54 -4.81
C MET A 82 2.32 -0.25 -3.43
N ALA A 83 2.77 -1.29 -2.72
CA ALA A 83 3.40 -1.13 -1.42
C ALA A 83 4.78 -0.49 -1.55
N LEU A 84 5.55 -0.87 -2.58
CA LEU A 84 6.85 -0.25 -2.83
C LEU A 84 6.70 1.24 -3.15
N TYR A 85 5.73 1.58 -3.98
CA TYR A 85 5.46 2.99 -4.29
C TYR A 85 5.02 3.75 -3.04
N GLY A 86 4.09 3.18 -2.27
CA GLY A 86 3.58 3.80 -1.04
C GLY A 86 4.68 4.06 -0.03
N LEU A 87 5.60 3.11 0.14
CA LEU A 87 6.73 3.28 1.04
C LEU A 87 7.70 4.35 0.52
N ALA A 88 8.00 4.34 -0.78
CA ALA A 88 8.86 5.36 -1.39
C ALA A 88 8.28 6.76 -1.18
N LYS A 89 6.97 6.91 -1.40
CA LYS A 89 6.29 8.18 -1.21
C LYS A 89 6.34 8.64 0.25
N ALA A 90 6.07 7.74 1.19
CA ALA A 90 6.11 8.07 2.62
C ALA A 90 7.50 8.52 3.04
N LEU A 91 8.54 7.81 2.60
CA LEU A 91 9.93 8.16 2.90
C LEU A 91 10.29 9.53 2.32
N HIS A 92 9.88 9.78 1.08
CA HIS A 92 10.12 11.07 0.43
C HIS A 92 9.47 12.21 1.22
N ASP A 93 8.22 12.02 1.63
CA ASP A 93 7.47 13.04 2.37
C ASP A 93 8.04 13.26 3.77
N GLN A 94 8.77 12.28 4.32
CA GLN A 94 9.46 12.41 5.60
C GLN A 94 10.90 12.93 5.47
N GLY A 95 11.33 13.28 4.25
CA GLY A 95 12.66 13.83 4.02
C GLY A 95 13.75 12.81 3.83
N GLU A 96 13.44 11.52 3.83
CA GLU A 96 14.42 10.45 3.61
C GLU A 96 14.57 10.18 2.10
N THR A 97 15.14 11.14 1.40
CA THR A 97 15.11 11.18 -0.07
C THR A 97 15.90 10.07 -0.73
N GLU A 98 17.07 9.69 -0.18
CA GLU A 98 17.89 8.63 -0.77
C GLU A 98 17.21 7.27 -0.66
N LEU A 99 16.67 6.96 0.51
CA LEU A 99 15.97 5.70 0.73
C LEU A 99 14.70 5.65 -0.09
N ALA A 100 13.99 6.78 -0.21
CA ALA A 100 12.80 6.88 -1.04
C ALA A 100 13.12 6.54 -2.50
N GLN A 101 14.24 7.07 -3.01
CA GLN A 101 14.66 6.81 -4.38
C GLN A 101 15.00 5.33 -4.60
N GLN A 102 15.61 4.69 -3.60
CA GLN A 102 15.91 3.25 -3.67
C GLN A 102 14.63 2.42 -3.79
N TYR A 103 13.61 2.75 -2.99
CA TYR A 103 12.34 2.04 -3.06
C TYR A 103 11.56 2.35 -4.34
N ALA A 104 11.66 3.59 -4.84
CA ALA A 104 11.07 3.94 -6.13
C ALA A 104 11.69 3.13 -7.27
N ALA A 105 13.03 2.95 -7.24
CA ALA A 105 13.72 2.13 -8.22
C ALA A 105 13.28 0.66 -8.15
N LYS A 106 13.13 0.13 -6.94
CA LYS A 106 12.62 -1.25 -6.74
C LYS A 106 11.20 -1.38 -7.28
N CYS A 107 10.38 -0.35 -7.06
CA CYS A 107 9.01 -0.33 -7.57
C CYS A 107 9.01 -0.38 -9.10
N LYS A 108 9.81 0.44 -9.74
CA LYS A 108 9.94 0.45 -11.20
C LYS A 108 10.34 -0.93 -11.73
N GLU A 109 11.33 -1.55 -11.11
CA GLU A 109 11.76 -2.89 -11.49
C GLU A 109 10.63 -3.92 -11.34
N ALA A 110 9.90 -3.86 -10.23
CA ALA A 110 8.80 -4.78 -9.99
C ALA A 110 7.69 -4.62 -11.02
N VAL A 111 7.35 -3.37 -11.40
CA VAL A 111 6.34 -3.11 -12.42
C VAL A 111 6.78 -3.65 -13.78
N VAL A 112 8.01 -3.37 -14.17
CA VAL A 112 8.54 -3.83 -15.45
C VAL A 112 8.58 -5.35 -15.50
N ARG A 113 9.02 -5.99 -14.41
CA ARG A 113 9.11 -7.45 -14.32
C ARG A 113 7.72 -8.10 -14.39
N SER A 114 6.71 -7.44 -13.82
CA SER A 114 5.34 -7.98 -13.82
C SER A 114 4.74 -8.04 -15.22
N GLY A 115 5.12 -7.11 -16.10
CA GLY A 115 4.58 -7.01 -17.45
C GLY A 115 3.10 -6.66 -17.49
N SER A 116 2.50 -6.28 -16.37
CA SER A 116 1.07 -6.02 -16.27
C SER A 116 0.75 -4.56 -16.52
N GLU A 117 -0.23 -4.32 -17.39
CA GLU A 117 -0.71 -2.96 -17.71
C GLU A 117 -1.39 -2.28 -16.53
N ILE A 118 -1.87 -3.04 -15.55
CA ILE A 118 -2.56 -2.46 -14.41
C ILE A 118 -1.65 -1.56 -13.55
N TYR A 119 -0.33 -1.74 -13.68
CA TYR A 119 0.64 -0.93 -12.95
C TYR A 119 1.19 0.24 -13.76
N GLN A 120 0.67 0.48 -14.97
CA GLN A 120 1.17 1.60 -15.79
C GLN A 120 1.02 2.94 -15.09
N GLY A 121 -0.08 3.12 -14.35
CA GLY A 121 -0.28 4.33 -13.56
C GLY A 121 0.79 4.56 -12.51
N VAL A 122 1.33 3.48 -11.95
CA VAL A 122 2.41 3.57 -10.96
C VAL A 122 3.67 4.11 -11.61
N LEU A 123 4.00 3.65 -12.83
CA LEU A 123 5.15 4.17 -13.58
C LEU A 123 5.00 5.67 -13.84
N ASP A 124 3.79 6.12 -14.17
CA ASP A 124 3.52 7.54 -14.41
C ASP A 124 3.74 8.36 -13.13
N LEU A 125 3.35 7.83 -11.98
CA LEU A 125 3.58 8.49 -10.69
C LEU A 125 5.07 8.55 -10.34
N ILE A 126 5.82 7.47 -10.64
CA ILE A 126 7.26 7.45 -10.44
C ILE A 126 7.94 8.48 -11.33
N ALA A 127 7.53 8.55 -12.60
CA ALA A 127 8.08 9.50 -13.56
C ALA A 127 7.89 10.95 -13.10
N LYS A 128 6.77 11.25 -12.47
CA LYS A 128 6.48 12.57 -11.95
C LYS A 128 7.37 12.94 -10.76
N ARG A 129 7.54 12.01 -9.84
CA ARG A 129 8.22 12.28 -8.56
C ARG A 129 9.73 12.04 -8.64
N TRP A 130 10.15 11.07 -9.45
CA TRP A 130 11.56 10.71 -9.63
C TRP A 130 11.88 10.59 -11.12
N PRO A 131 11.83 11.73 -11.85
CA PRO A 131 12.08 11.68 -13.30
C PRO A 131 13.44 11.12 -13.68
N GLU A 132 14.44 11.24 -12.80
CA GLU A 132 15.78 10.70 -13.01
C GLU A 132 15.82 9.19 -13.14
N LEU A 133 14.81 8.50 -12.64
CA LEU A 133 14.73 7.03 -12.76
C LEU A 133 14.20 6.57 -14.10
N MET A 134 13.60 7.46 -14.89
CA MET A 134 12.89 7.09 -16.10
C MET A 134 13.66 7.34 -17.38
N GLY A 135 14.68 8.14 -17.34
CA GLY A 135 15.41 8.59 -18.51
C GLY A 135 16.49 7.65 -19.04
N ARG A 136 16.53 6.40 -18.56
CA ARG A 136 17.64 5.48 -18.90
C ARG A 136 17.22 4.07 -19.15
#